data_27f16eef3f7649523f29a7ea30483e79
#
_entry.id   27f16eef3f7649523f29a7ea30483e79
#
_cell.length_a   1.000
_cell.length_b   1.000
_cell.length_c   1.000
_cell.angle_alpha   90.00
_cell.angle_beta   90.00
_cell.angle_gamma   90.00
#
_symmetry.space_group_name_H-M   'P 1'
#
loop_
_entity.id
_entity.type
_entity.pdbx_description
1 polymer ?
#
loop_
_entity_poly.entity_id
_entity_poly.type
_entity_poly.pdbx_seq_one_letter_code
_entity_poly.pdbx_strand_id
1 'polypeptide(L)'
;MTDSKIISLNKPEQDPLNALLKQGAQQLLAKAIESELADLLTQYSEHLVDGNQAVVRNGHLPERHIQTGVGDIAVKVPKVRDRSGCGIRFNSKLIPPYLKRTKTVEEFIPWLYLKGISTGEMQPALAALLGENVKGLSANTVSRLKQQWESDYDQWRKRDLSKRRYVYIWADGIYSNVRMDDKLCLLVIIGSDDRGRKEVLAVVDGYRESEASWFDVLSQLEAQGLTIPPKLAIGDGALGFWKALAKKWPQTATQRCWVHKTANVLNKVPKSVQPKIKEALHDIWQAETREDAYKAFDLTLTRFEAKYPGAMDCLAKDKRSMLAFYDFPAEHWQHI
;
A
#
# COMPACT_ATOMS: atom_id res chain seq x y z
N MET A 1 45.05 16.75 6.29
CA MET A 1 44.30 17.59 5.34
C MET A 1 44.16 16.78 4.06
N THR A 2 43.07 16.05 3.93
CA THR A 2 42.74 15.24 2.73
C THR A 2 41.68 15.96 1.95
N ASP A 3 42.09 16.53 0.80
CA ASP A 3 41.20 17.16 -0.16
C ASP A 3 40.16 16.16 -0.67
N SER A 4 38.93 16.33 -0.26
CA SER A 4 37.78 15.64 -0.85
C SER A 4 37.51 16.25 -2.22
N LYS A 5 38.01 15.60 -3.28
CA LYS A 5 37.60 15.93 -4.65
C LYS A 5 36.10 15.66 -4.79
N ILE A 6 35.31 16.70 -4.73
CA ILE A 6 33.90 16.67 -5.16
C ILE A 6 33.93 16.42 -6.66
N ILE A 7 33.63 15.20 -7.08
CA ILE A 7 33.39 14.88 -8.48
C ILE A 7 32.03 15.50 -8.83
N SER A 8 32.05 16.62 -9.55
CA SER A 8 30.83 17.13 -10.18
C SER A 8 30.37 16.11 -11.23
N LEU A 9 29.29 15.40 -10.96
CA LEU A 9 28.62 14.61 -11.96
C LEU A 9 28.19 15.56 -13.08
N ASN A 10 28.71 15.35 -14.28
CA ASN A 10 28.28 16.05 -15.49
C ASN A 10 26.76 16.01 -15.55
N LYS A 11 26.11 17.17 -15.81
CA LYS A 11 24.68 17.23 -16.11
C LYS A 11 24.37 16.15 -17.16
N PRO A 12 23.35 15.29 -16.93
CA PRO A 12 22.95 14.35 -17.97
C PRO A 12 22.60 15.15 -19.22
N GLU A 13 23.24 14.84 -20.33
CA GLU A 13 22.79 15.28 -21.65
C GLU A 13 21.30 15.00 -21.73
N GLN A 14 20.52 15.98 -22.23
CA GLN A 14 19.06 15.82 -22.34
C GLN A 14 18.80 14.55 -23.15
N ASP A 15 18.19 13.56 -22.51
CA ASP A 15 17.78 12.33 -23.17
C ASP A 15 16.86 12.68 -24.36
N PRO A 16 17.29 12.43 -25.62
CA PRO A 16 16.53 12.80 -26.83
C PRO A 16 15.14 12.18 -26.83
N LEU A 17 15.00 10.98 -26.27
CA LEU A 17 13.72 10.29 -26.16
C LEU A 17 12.79 11.02 -25.20
N ASN A 18 13.29 11.43 -24.04
CA ASN A 18 12.49 12.17 -23.07
C ASN A 18 12.08 13.55 -23.61
N ALA A 19 12.96 14.22 -24.35
CA ALA A 19 12.64 15.47 -25.03
C ALA A 19 11.51 15.29 -26.07
N LEU A 20 11.56 14.22 -26.87
CA LEU A 20 10.53 13.87 -27.85
C LEU A 20 9.20 13.55 -27.18
N LEU A 21 9.19 12.74 -26.11
CA LEU A 21 8.00 12.42 -25.34
C LEU A 21 7.35 13.66 -24.75
N LYS A 22 8.15 14.56 -24.19
CA LYS A 22 7.70 15.84 -23.64
C LYS A 22 7.06 16.73 -24.72
N GLN A 23 7.69 16.86 -25.87
CA GLN A 23 7.16 17.62 -27.01
C GLN A 23 5.86 16.99 -27.54
N GLY A 24 5.81 15.67 -27.69
CA GLY A 24 4.60 14.95 -28.11
C GLY A 24 3.46 15.13 -27.13
N ALA A 25 3.72 15.01 -25.85
CA ALA A 25 2.73 15.23 -24.80
C ALA A 25 2.18 16.67 -24.81
N GLN A 26 3.04 17.67 -25.00
CA GLN A 26 2.65 19.07 -25.09
C GLN A 26 1.72 19.32 -26.31
N GLN A 27 2.07 18.77 -27.48
CA GLN A 27 1.27 18.89 -28.69
C GLN A 27 -0.10 18.20 -28.57
N LEU A 28 -0.14 16.99 -27.99
CA LEU A 28 -1.38 16.25 -27.77
C LEU A 28 -2.30 16.98 -26.81
N LEU A 29 -1.76 17.52 -25.71
CA LEU A 29 -2.54 18.32 -24.76
C LEU A 29 -3.09 19.57 -25.39
N ALA A 30 -2.30 20.30 -26.17
CA ALA A 30 -2.75 21.49 -26.90
C ALA A 30 -3.94 21.16 -27.84
N LYS A 31 -3.82 20.07 -28.63
CA LYS A 31 -4.91 19.61 -29.51
C LYS A 31 -6.17 19.22 -28.76
N ALA A 32 -6.02 18.51 -27.65
CA ALA A 32 -7.15 18.09 -26.83
C ALA A 32 -7.90 19.28 -26.21
N ILE A 33 -7.16 20.29 -25.73
CA ILE A 33 -7.76 21.53 -25.20
C ILE A 33 -8.47 22.33 -26.30
N GLU A 34 -7.90 22.41 -27.49
CA GLU A 34 -8.55 23.07 -28.63
C GLU A 34 -9.82 22.34 -29.05
N SER A 35 -9.85 21.00 -28.98
CA SER A 35 -11.08 20.22 -29.20
C SER A 35 -12.16 20.53 -28.16
N GLU A 36 -11.82 20.59 -26.87
CA GLU A 36 -12.76 20.99 -25.81
C GLU A 36 -13.33 22.41 -26.04
N LEU A 37 -12.47 23.33 -26.54
CA LEU A 37 -12.91 24.67 -26.88
C LEU A 37 -13.88 24.67 -28.09
N ALA A 38 -13.57 23.90 -29.13
CA ALA A 38 -14.41 23.79 -30.32
C ALA A 38 -15.80 23.24 -29.94
N ASP A 39 -15.86 22.23 -29.07
CA ASP A 39 -17.11 21.68 -28.56
C ASP A 39 -17.94 22.75 -27.81
N LEU A 40 -17.28 23.55 -26.96
CA LEU A 40 -17.92 24.66 -26.26
C LEU A 40 -18.45 25.69 -27.26
N LEU A 41 -17.68 26.13 -28.22
CA LEU A 41 -18.11 27.12 -29.24
C LEU A 41 -19.26 26.60 -30.08
N THR A 42 -19.26 25.33 -30.42
CA THR A 42 -20.37 24.68 -31.15
C THR A 42 -21.68 24.72 -30.36
N GLN A 43 -21.66 24.49 -29.06
CA GLN A 43 -22.83 24.59 -28.18
C GLN A 43 -23.49 25.98 -28.18
N TYR A 44 -22.70 27.03 -28.43
CA TYR A 44 -23.17 28.43 -28.46
C TYR A 44 -23.19 29.04 -29.87
N SER A 45 -23.02 28.24 -30.92
CA SER A 45 -22.93 28.72 -32.29
C SER A 45 -24.23 29.44 -32.78
N GLU A 46 -25.39 29.00 -32.32
CA GLU A 46 -26.71 29.58 -32.68
C GLU A 46 -27.09 30.78 -31.81
N HIS A 47 -26.33 31.06 -30.75
CA HIS A 47 -26.63 32.21 -29.87
C HIS A 47 -25.96 33.46 -30.40
N LEU A 48 -26.79 34.40 -30.87
CA LEU A 48 -26.36 35.68 -31.41
C LEU A 48 -26.71 36.84 -30.45
N VAL A 49 -25.80 37.81 -30.36
CA VAL A 49 -26.02 39.10 -29.69
C VAL A 49 -25.67 40.19 -30.70
N ASP A 50 -26.62 41.04 -31.01
CA ASP A 50 -26.52 42.09 -32.05
C ASP A 50 -25.98 41.56 -33.39
N GLY A 51 -26.45 40.38 -33.83
CA GLY A 51 -26.04 39.73 -35.08
C GLY A 51 -24.66 39.07 -35.07
N ASN A 52 -23.95 39.07 -33.93
CA ASN A 52 -22.66 38.43 -33.74
C ASN A 52 -22.77 37.24 -32.82
N GLN A 53 -21.87 36.26 -32.95
CA GLN A 53 -21.78 35.11 -32.02
C GLN A 53 -21.63 35.59 -30.59
N ALA A 54 -22.46 35.05 -29.69
CA ALA A 54 -22.50 35.40 -28.28
C ALA A 54 -21.19 35.02 -27.58
N VAL A 55 -20.60 33.89 -27.95
CA VAL A 55 -19.35 33.36 -27.36
C VAL A 55 -18.29 33.20 -28.45
N VAL A 56 -17.18 33.87 -28.33
CA VAL A 56 -16.06 33.82 -29.29
C VAL A 56 -14.74 33.55 -28.62
N ARG A 57 -13.80 32.95 -29.32
CA ARG A 57 -12.40 32.80 -28.85
C ARG A 57 -11.79 34.18 -28.59
N ASN A 58 -11.04 34.30 -27.47
CA ASN A 58 -10.41 35.56 -27.08
C ASN A 58 -8.99 35.33 -26.54
N GLY A 59 -8.09 34.83 -27.40
CA GLY A 59 -6.69 34.58 -27.03
C GLY A 59 -6.52 33.43 -26.04
N HIS A 60 -5.48 33.53 -25.20
CA HIS A 60 -5.11 32.51 -24.22
C HIS A 60 -4.94 33.12 -22.83
N LEU A 61 -5.04 32.28 -21.82
CA LEU A 61 -4.56 32.58 -20.47
C LEU A 61 -3.02 32.58 -20.48
N PRO A 62 -2.39 33.17 -19.45
CA PRO A 62 -0.93 33.08 -19.29
C PRO A 62 -0.48 31.62 -19.29
N GLU A 63 0.68 31.40 -19.88
CA GLU A 63 1.31 30.08 -19.91
C GLU A 63 1.55 29.58 -18.47
N ARG A 64 1.22 28.32 -18.26
CA ARG A 64 1.50 27.66 -16.98
C ARG A 64 2.16 26.31 -17.21
N HIS A 65 2.87 25.84 -16.21
CA HIS A 65 3.58 24.59 -16.24
C HIS A 65 2.85 23.54 -15.39
N ILE A 66 2.78 22.31 -15.92
CA ILE A 66 2.19 21.16 -15.26
C ILE A 66 3.27 20.08 -15.16
N GLN A 67 3.50 19.61 -13.97
CA GLN A 67 4.44 18.52 -13.70
C GLN A 67 3.82 17.18 -14.05
N THR A 68 4.52 16.44 -14.91
CA THR A 68 4.10 15.11 -15.39
C THR A 68 5.22 14.10 -15.20
N GLY A 69 4.93 12.82 -15.39
CA GLY A 69 5.94 11.76 -15.36
C GLY A 69 7.04 11.87 -16.41
N VAL A 70 6.83 12.69 -17.44
CA VAL A 70 7.85 12.99 -18.50
C VAL A 70 8.49 14.38 -18.28
N GLY A 71 8.32 14.98 -17.12
CA GLY A 71 8.84 16.30 -16.76
C GLY A 71 7.79 17.40 -16.81
N ASP A 72 8.27 18.63 -16.81
CA ASP A 72 7.45 19.84 -16.76
C ASP A 72 6.95 20.21 -18.16
N ILE A 73 5.63 20.29 -18.35
CA ILE A 73 4.98 20.61 -19.63
C ILE A 73 4.36 22.00 -19.57
N ALA A 74 4.75 22.87 -20.50
CA ALA A 74 4.15 24.20 -20.66
C ALA A 74 2.81 24.09 -21.40
N VAL A 75 1.78 24.75 -20.87
CA VAL A 75 0.42 24.72 -21.40
C VAL A 75 -0.17 26.10 -21.50
N LYS A 76 -0.79 26.40 -22.64
CA LYS A 76 -1.57 27.63 -22.89
C LYS A 76 -3.04 27.25 -23.04
N VAL A 77 -3.87 27.62 -22.09
CA VAL A 77 -5.31 27.37 -22.14
C VAL A 77 -5.99 28.55 -22.86
N PRO A 78 -6.79 28.29 -23.90
CA PRO A 78 -7.53 29.35 -24.57
C PRO A 78 -8.61 29.93 -23.65
N LYS A 79 -9.00 31.13 -23.89
CA LYS A 79 -10.13 31.80 -23.21
C LYS A 79 -11.19 32.25 -24.21
N VAL A 80 -12.40 32.39 -23.75
CA VAL A 80 -13.51 32.91 -24.54
C VAL A 80 -13.92 34.29 -24.03
N ARG A 81 -14.53 35.06 -24.93
CA ARG A 81 -15.25 36.28 -24.60
C ARG A 81 -16.75 36.02 -24.76
N ASP A 82 -17.44 36.20 -23.66
CA ASP A 82 -18.89 36.18 -23.62
C ASP A 82 -19.45 37.59 -23.85
N ARG A 83 -20.27 37.75 -24.86
CA ARG A 83 -20.96 39.01 -25.19
C ARG A 83 -22.38 39.03 -24.67
N SER A 84 -22.93 37.87 -24.25
CA SER A 84 -24.28 37.74 -23.72
C SER A 84 -24.43 38.26 -22.29
N GLY A 85 -23.32 38.42 -21.57
CA GLY A 85 -23.32 38.79 -20.13
C GLY A 85 -23.69 37.63 -19.19
N CYS A 86 -23.87 36.42 -19.71
CA CYS A 86 -24.24 35.24 -18.90
C CYS A 86 -23.06 34.68 -18.10
N GLY A 87 -21.83 35.22 -18.25
CA GLY A 87 -20.64 34.80 -17.49
C GLY A 87 -20.02 33.50 -18.02
N ILE A 88 -20.21 33.17 -19.28
CA ILE A 88 -19.68 31.95 -19.90
C ILE A 88 -18.17 32.02 -19.94
N ARG A 89 -17.51 30.98 -19.41
CA ARG A 89 -16.05 30.85 -19.38
C ARG A 89 -15.65 29.47 -19.86
N PHE A 90 -14.54 29.40 -20.57
CA PHE A 90 -13.91 28.12 -20.92
C PHE A 90 -13.04 27.64 -19.77
N ASN A 91 -13.31 26.45 -19.27
CA ASN A 91 -12.45 25.73 -18.32
C ASN A 91 -12.24 24.33 -18.90
N SER A 92 -10.99 24.01 -19.24
CA SER A 92 -10.65 22.66 -19.72
C SER A 92 -10.91 21.63 -18.62
N LYS A 93 -11.60 20.54 -18.98
CA LYS A 93 -11.83 19.38 -18.10
C LYS A 93 -10.55 18.59 -17.89
N LEU A 94 -9.69 18.52 -18.92
CA LEU A 94 -8.40 17.83 -18.86
C LEU A 94 -7.40 18.58 -17.94
N ILE A 95 -7.43 19.92 -17.99
CA ILE A 95 -6.48 20.76 -17.26
C ILE A 95 -7.25 21.80 -16.43
N PRO A 96 -7.84 21.40 -15.31
CA PRO A 96 -8.49 22.34 -14.39
C PRO A 96 -7.58 23.49 -13.97
N PRO A 97 -8.11 24.69 -13.62
CA PRO A 97 -7.31 25.88 -13.32
C PRO A 97 -6.23 25.68 -12.25
N TYR A 98 -6.46 24.79 -11.29
CA TYR A 98 -5.57 24.56 -10.15
C TYR A 98 -4.65 23.34 -10.31
N LEU A 99 -4.74 22.62 -11.43
CA LEU A 99 -3.87 21.47 -11.67
C LEU A 99 -2.42 21.94 -11.83
N LYS A 100 -1.57 21.54 -10.91
CA LYS A 100 -0.12 21.84 -10.94
C LYS A 100 0.71 20.62 -11.32
N ARG A 101 0.17 19.42 -11.13
CA ARG A 101 0.85 18.15 -11.37
C ARG A 101 -0.14 17.04 -11.70
N THR A 102 0.33 15.99 -12.35
CA THR A 102 -0.48 14.79 -12.60
C THR A 102 -0.64 13.96 -11.33
N LYS A 103 -1.70 13.16 -11.29
CA LYS A 103 -2.00 12.24 -10.20
C LYS A 103 -0.83 11.28 -9.91
N THR A 104 -0.19 10.77 -10.95
CA THR A 104 0.98 9.90 -10.85
C THR A 104 2.12 10.54 -10.06
N VAL A 105 2.40 11.83 -10.30
CA VAL A 105 3.42 12.56 -9.54
C VAL A 105 3.00 12.78 -8.09
N GLU A 106 1.71 13.02 -7.82
CA GLU A 106 1.19 13.14 -6.44
C GLU A 106 1.28 11.83 -5.67
N GLU A 107 0.99 10.70 -6.32
CA GLU A 107 1.07 9.36 -5.72
C GLU A 107 2.52 8.90 -5.49
N PHE A 108 3.48 9.45 -6.22
CA PHE A 108 4.89 9.12 -6.07
C PHE A 108 5.53 9.75 -4.82
N ILE A 109 5.04 10.90 -4.35
CA ILE A 109 5.58 11.60 -3.18
C ILE A 109 5.47 10.77 -1.89
N PRO A 110 4.31 10.13 -1.57
CA PRO A 110 4.20 9.22 -0.43
C PRO A 110 5.22 8.10 -0.48
N TRP A 111 5.41 7.51 -1.65
CA TRP A 111 6.35 6.42 -1.84
C TRP A 111 7.80 6.84 -1.54
N LEU A 112 8.24 8.00 -2.02
CA LEU A 112 9.56 8.56 -1.72
C LEU A 112 9.74 8.80 -0.22
N TYR A 113 8.71 9.34 0.44
CA TYR A 113 8.73 9.57 1.89
C TYR A 113 8.88 8.26 2.67
N LEU A 114 8.11 7.22 2.30
CA LEU A 114 8.20 5.89 2.89
C LEU A 114 9.57 5.23 2.65
N LYS A 115 10.25 5.56 1.55
CA LYS A 115 11.64 5.12 1.28
C LYS A 115 12.70 5.93 2.05
N GLY A 116 12.28 6.83 2.92
CA GLY A 116 13.15 7.55 3.84
C GLY A 116 13.66 8.90 3.33
N ILE A 117 13.14 9.41 2.23
CA ILE A 117 13.47 10.76 1.76
C ILE A 117 12.80 11.77 2.67
N SER A 118 13.62 12.60 3.35
CA SER A 118 13.10 13.62 4.26
C SER A 118 12.33 14.71 3.52
N THR A 119 11.49 15.46 4.23
CA THR A 119 10.74 16.58 3.66
C THR A 119 11.63 17.63 3.03
N GLY A 120 12.84 17.85 3.57
CA GLY A 120 13.83 18.78 3.03
C GLY A 120 14.54 18.27 1.78
N GLU A 121 14.69 16.96 1.65
CA GLU A 121 15.36 16.29 0.50
C GLU A 121 14.38 15.91 -0.62
N MET A 122 13.07 16.07 -0.38
CA MET A 122 12.03 15.70 -1.34
C MET A 122 12.13 16.47 -2.64
N GLN A 123 12.42 17.78 -2.57
CA GLN A 123 12.54 18.60 -3.76
C GLN A 123 13.76 18.25 -4.61
N PRO A 124 14.99 18.08 -4.05
CA PRO A 124 16.13 17.57 -4.81
C PRO A 124 15.91 16.19 -5.43
N ALA A 125 15.28 15.26 -4.69
CA ALA A 125 14.99 13.92 -5.20
C ALA A 125 14.03 13.93 -6.39
N LEU A 126 13.01 14.77 -6.34
CA LEU A 126 12.05 14.93 -7.44
C LEU A 126 12.64 15.72 -8.60
N ALA A 127 13.52 16.70 -8.32
CA ALA A 127 14.24 17.43 -9.37
C ALA A 127 15.17 16.51 -10.16
N ALA A 128 15.82 15.55 -9.51
CA ALA A 128 16.65 14.54 -10.18
C ALA A 128 15.84 13.63 -11.11
N LEU A 129 14.56 13.36 -10.79
CA LEU A 129 13.69 12.50 -11.57
C LEU A 129 12.91 13.24 -12.66
N LEU A 130 12.39 14.42 -12.34
CA LEU A 130 11.44 15.17 -13.19
C LEU A 130 12.04 16.41 -13.84
N GLY A 131 13.31 16.71 -13.54
CA GLY A 131 14.04 17.90 -14.03
C GLY A 131 14.04 19.07 -13.04
N GLU A 132 14.99 20.00 -13.24
CA GLU A 132 15.29 21.10 -12.31
C GLU A 132 14.13 22.09 -12.08
N ASN A 133 13.17 22.18 -12.99
CA ASN A 133 12.05 23.12 -12.94
C ASN A 133 10.85 22.62 -12.11
N VAL A 134 11.06 21.66 -11.21
CA VAL A 134 10.02 21.09 -10.34
C VAL A 134 9.50 22.16 -9.37
N LYS A 135 8.38 22.81 -9.71
CA LYS A 135 7.73 23.81 -8.85
C LYS A 135 6.61 23.16 -8.02
N GLY A 136 6.46 23.63 -6.79
CA GLY A 136 5.30 23.26 -5.95
C GLY A 136 5.46 22.01 -5.10
N LEU A 137 6.67 21.48 -4.94
CA LEU A 137 7.01 20.38 -4.04
C LEU A 137 7.83 20.94 -2.86
N SER A 138 7.27 21.92 -2.19
CA SER A 138 7.86 22.48 -0.97
C SER A 138 7.65 21.54 0.22
N ALA A 139 8.42 21.70 1.29
CA ALA A 139 8.22 21.03 2.57
C ALA A 139 6.76 21.14 3.05
N ASN A 140 6.12 22.29 2.84
CA ASN A 140 4.71 22.52 3.15
C ASN A 140 3.75 21.58 2.37
N THR A 141 4.08 21.23 1.13
CA THR A 141 3.27 20.29 0.35
C THR A 141 3.34 18.87 0.95
N VAL A 142 4.53 18.43 1.35
CA VAL A 142 4.71 17.12 2.02
C VAL A 142 4.00 17.11 3.37
N SER A 143 4.11 18.19 4.16
CA SER A 143 3.40 18.31 5.43
C SER A 143 1.88 18.26 5.27
N ARG A 144 1.33 18.93 4.26
CA ARG A 144 -0.10 18.85 3.94
C ARG A 144 -0.54 17.44 3.53
N LEU A 145 0.26 16.75 2.73
CA LEU A 145 -0.03 15.35 2.34
C LEU A 145 0.00 14.44 3.56
N LYS A 146 0.95 14.61 4.49
CA LYS A 146 0.97 13.87 5.76
C LYS A 146 -0.33 14.06 6.55
N GLN A 147 -0.79 15.30 6.70
CA GLN A 147 -2.06 15.57 7.38
C GLN A 147 -3.26 14.92 6.67
N GLN A 148 -3.27 14.92 5.33
CA GLN A 148 -4.31 14.23 4.57
C GLN A 148 -4.26 12.72 4.83
N TRP A 149 -3.09 12.08 4.78
CA TRP A 149 -2.95 10.64 5.06
C TRP A 149 -3.34 10.29 6.50
N GLU A 150 -3.02 11.12 7.46
CA GLU A 150 -3.44 10.96 8.85
C GLU A 150 -4.98 11.00 8.96
N SER A 151 -5.62 11.95 8.29
CA SER A 151 -7.08 12.03 8.22
C SER A 151 -7.70 10.81 7.53
N ASP A 152 -7.13 10.38 6.39
CA ASP A 152 -7.60 9.20 5.65
C ASP A 152 -7.44 7.92 6.48
N TYR A 153 -6.31 7.79 7.17
CA TYR A 153 -6.08 6.68 8.10
C TYR A 153 -7.06 6.70 9.27
N ASP A 154 -7.34 7.86 9.85
CA ASP A 154 -8.29 8.02 10.94
C ASP A 154 -9.73 7.67 10.53
N GLN A 155 -10.13 8.01 9.31
CA GLN A 155 -11.42 7.61 8.75
C GLN A 155 -11.45 6.09 8.51
N TRP A 156 -10.38 5.55 7.91
CA TRP A 156 -10.28 4.12 7.63
C TRP A 156 -10.32 3.29 8.92
N ARG A 157 -9.58 3.67 9.96
CA ARG A 157 -9.53 2.94 11.24
C ARG A 157 -10.80 3.06 12.08
N LYS A 158 -11.74 3.93 11.72
CA LYS A 158 -13.05 4.11 12.37
C LYS A 158 -14.20 3.59 11.50
N ARG A 159 -13.90 2.96 10.37
CA ARG A 159 -14.93 2.47 9.46
C ARG A 159 -15.82 1.41 10.10
N ASP A 160 -17.08 1.36 9.69
CA ASP A 160 -18.05 0.38 10.16
C ASP A 160 -17.78 -1.01 9.56
N LEU A 161 -17.60 -2.01 10.39
CA LEU A 161 -17.41 -3.42 10.05
C LEU A 161 -18.66 -4.26 10.35
N SER A 162 -19.74 -3.70 10.85
CA SER A 162 -20.95 -4.42 11.28
C SER A 162 -21.61 -5.24 10.14
N LYS A 163 -21.48 -4.78 8.90
CA LYS A 163 -22.01 -5.45 7.70
C LYS A 163 -21.07 -6.50 7.10
N ARG A 164 -19.95 -6.76 7.75
CA ARG A 164 -18.91 -7.68 7.29
C ARG A 164 -18.81 -8.88 8.21
N ARG A 165 -18.57 -10.05 7.62
CA ARG A 165 -18.30 -11.27 8.36
C ARG A 165 -16.95 -11.82 7.92
N TYR A 166 -15.99 -11.86 8.83
CA TYR A 166 -14.67 -12.45 8.56
C TYR A 166 -14.60 -13.84 9.18
N VAL A 167 -14.30 -14.82 8.35
CA VAL A 167 -14.20 -16.23 8.76
C VAL A 167 -12.81 -16.53 9.30
N TYR A 168 -11.80 -15.95 8.67
CA TYR A 168 -10.38 -16.12 9.00
C TYR A 168 -9.73 -14.77 9.29
N ILE A 169 -8.81 -14.75 10.24
CA ILE A 169 -7.92 -13.60 10.46
C ILE A 169 -6.47 -14.06 10.54
N TRP A 170 -5.57 -13.21 10.06
CA TRP A 170 -4.13 -13.32 10.23
C TRP A 170 -3.67 -12.15 11.08
N ALA A 171 -2.85 -12.43 12.09
CA ALA A 171 -2.25 -11.43 12.96
C ALA A 171 -0.73 -11.54 12.91
N ASP A 172 -0.06 -10.40 12.72
CA ASP A 172 1.39 -10.32 12.66
C ASP A 172 1.91 -9.00 13.23
N GLY A 173 3.06 -9.03 13.87
CA GLY A 173 3.79 -7.87 14.37
C GLY A 173 4.95 -7.52 13.45
N ILE A 174 4.85 -6.42 12.73
CA ILE A 174 5.88 -5.97 11.80
C ILE A 174 6.81 -4.98 12.49
N TYR A 175 8.06 -5.37 12.68
CA TYR A 175 9.08 -4.50 13.25
C TYR A 175 9.77 -3.68 12.16
N SER A 176 9.67 -2.37 12.23
CA SER A 176 10.33 -1.44 11.31
C SER A 176 11.43 -0.67 12.02
N ASN A 177 12.62 -0.60 11.41
CA ASN A 177 13.66 0.32 11.81
C ASN A 177 13.33 1.72 11.28
N VAL A 178 12.52 2.47 12.03
CA VAL A 178 12.34 3.90 11.77
C VAL A 178 13.58 4.61 12.29
N ARG A 179 13.92 5.80 11.76
CA ARG A 179 15.11 6.61 12.11
C ARG A 179 15.18 7.03 13.60
N MET A 180 14.68 6.22 14.50
CA MET A 180 14.69 6.40 15.96
C MET A 180 15.35 5.17 16.58
N ASP A 181 15.97 5.34 17.73
CA ASP A 181 16.62 4.26 18.47
C ASP A 181 15.65 3.15 18.89
N ASP A 182 14.34 3.41 18.87
CA ASP A 182 13.29 2.45 19.17
C ASP A 182 12.74 1.79 17.92
N LYS A 183 12.61 0.47 17.96
CA LYS A 183 11.93 -0.31 16.92
C LYS A 183 10.43 -0.07 17.02
N LEU A 184 9.85 0.52 15.99
CA LEU A 184 8.39 0.61 15.85
C LEU A 184 7.82 -0.79 15.55
N CYS A 185 6.84 -1.21 16.32
CA CYS A 185 6.08 -2.43 16.10
C CYS A 185 4.71 -2.07 15.54
N LEU A 186 4.41 -2.48 14.31
CA LEU A 186 3.08 -2.35 13.72
C LEU A 186 2.32 -3.65 13.91
N LEU A 187 1.21 -3.61 14.64
CA LEU A 187 0.30 -4.73 14.81
C LEU A 187 -0.68 -4.72 13.63
N VAL A 188 -0.65 -5.77 12.84
CA VAL A 188 -1.45 -5.90 11.61
C VAL A 188 -2.43 -7.06 11.76
N ILE A 189 -3.69 -6.81 11.42
CA ILE A 189 -4.71 -7.85 11.28
C ILE A 189 -5.29 -7.79 9.86
N ILE A 190 -5.27 -8.94 9.17
CA ILE A 190 -5.93 -9.14 7.88
C ILE A 190 -7.09 -10.11 8.11
N GLY A 191 -8.25 -9.81 7.54
CA GLY A 191 -9.41 -10.69 7.57
C GLY A 191 -9.76 -11.24 6.19
N SER A 192 -10.32 -12.44 6.14
CA SER A 192 -10.94 -12.99 4.95
C SER A 192 -12.43 -13.21 5.20
N ASP A 193 -13.28 -12.68 4.33
CA ASP A 193 -14.72 -12.86 4.41
C ASP A 193 -15.14 -14.28 3.94
N ASP A 194 -16.43 -14.56 3.98
CA ASP A 194 -17.05 -15.82 3.54
C ASP A 194 -16.96 -16.07 2.03
N ARG A 195 -16.54 -15.07 1.25
CA ARG A 195 -16.30 -15.15 -0.20
C ARG A 195 -14.81 -15.23 -0.53
N GLY A 196 -13.95 -15.37 0.47
CA GLY A 196 -12.50 -15.44 0.30
C GLY A 196 -11.80 -14.10 0.02
N ARG A 197 -12.50 -12.96 0.11
CA ARG A 197 -11.89 -11.65 -0.10
C ARG A 197 -11.09 -11.25 1.14
N LYS A 198 -9.83 -10.95 0.93
CA LYS A 198 -8.90 -10.50 1.98
C LYS A 198 -8.93 -8.98 2.10
N GLU A 199 -8.96 -8.49 3.33
CA GLU A 199 -8.98 -7.06 3.65
C GLU A 199 -8.12 -6.80 4.90
N VAL A 200 -7.37 -5.69 4.90
CA VAL A 200 -6.66 -5.23 6.10
C VAL A 200 -7.67 -4.67 7.08
N LEU A 201 -7.77 -5.26 8.26
CA LEU A 201 -8.71 -4.87 9.31
C LEU A 201 -8.11 -3.83 10.26
N ALA A 202 -6.88 -4.04 10.68
CA ALA A 202 -6.15 -3.14 11.55
C ALA A 202 -4.69 -3.02 11.14
N VAL A 203 -4.15 -1.81 11.28
CA VAL A 203 -2.73 -1.51 11.31
C VAL A 203 -2.55 -0.51 12.44
N VAL A 204 -1.98 -0.93 13.54
CA VAL A 204 -1.89 -0.10 14.75
C VAL A 204 -0.45 -0.04 15.21
N ASP A 205 0.00 1.15 15.57
CA ASP A 205 1.29 1.34 16.23
C ASP A 205 1.20 0.77 17.64
N GLY A 206 2.00 -0.27 17.90
CA GLY A 206 2.12 -0.91 19.19
C GLY A 206 3.54 -0.75 19.73
N TYR A 207 3.66 -0.46 21.01
CA TYR A 207 4.98 -0.43 21.65
C TYR A 207 5.73 -1.76 21.47
N ARG A 208 5.00 -2.87 21.51
CA ARG A 208 5.47 -4.25 21.25
C ARG A 208 4.26 -5.18 21.11
N GLU A 209 4.50 -6.42 20.68
CA GLU A 209 3.49 -7.48 20.62
C GLU A 209 3.07 -7.99 22.03
N SER A 210 2.60 -7.08 22.86
CA SER A 210 2.11 -7.42 24.21
C SER A 210 0.65 -7.88 24.17
N GLU A 211 0.22 -8.60 25.21
CA GLU A 211 -1.19 -8.98 25.38
C GLU A 211 -2.10 -7.75 25.42
N ALA A 212 -1.69 -6.68 26.11
CA ALA A 212 -2.46 -5.45 26.20
C ALA A 212 -2.63 -4.79 24.84
N SER A 213 -1.53 -4.63 24.07
CA SER A 213 -1.58 -4.03 22.75
C SER A 213 -2.51 -4.80 21.79
N TRP A 214 -2.40 -6.13 21.76
CA TRP A 214 -3.30 -6.96 20.96
C TRP A 214 -4.76 -6.93 21.43
N PHE A 215 -4.98 -6.89 22.75
CA PHE A 215 -6.32 -6.77 23.31
C PHE A 215 -7.00 -5.46 22.90
N ASP A 216 -6.26 -4.36 22.87
CA ASP A 216 -6.76 -3.06 22.43
C ASP A 216 -7.12 -3.10 20.94
N VAL A 217 -6.28 -3.71 20.08
CA VAL A 217 -6.58 -3.89 18.65
C VAL A 217 -7.87 -4.69 18.43
N LEU A 218 -8.01 -5.84 19.11
CA LEU A 218 -9.22 -6.67 19.01
C LEU A 218 -10.46 -5.93 19.55
N SER A 219 -10.31 -5.16 20.64
CA SER A 219 -11.40 -4.35 21.20
C SER A 219 -11.83 -3.24 20.23
N GLN A 220 -10.89 -2.63 19.53
CA GLN A 220 -11.19 -1.63 18.51
C GLN A 220 -11.99 -2.24 17.35
N LEU A 221 -11.62 -3.43 16.85
CA LEU A 221 -12.39 -4.12 15.81
C LEU A 221 -13.82 -4.44 16.25
N GLU A 222 -14.00 -4.84 17.49
CA GLU A 222 -15.34 -5.08 18.07
C GLU A 222 -16.15 -3.79 18.15
N ALA A 223 -15.54 -2.68 18.60
CA ALA A 223 -16.16 -1.36 18.62
C ALA A 223 -16.54 -0.84 17.24
N GLN A 224 -15.83 -1.25 16.18
CA GLN A 224 -16.16 -0.98 14.78
C GLN A 224 -17.32 -1.86 14.26
N GLY A 225 -17.86 -2.77 15.07
CA GLY A 225 -18.99 -3.62 14.71
C GLY A 225 -18.63 -5.07 14.35
N LEU A 226 -17.38 -5.50 14.51
CA LEU A 226 -17.00 -6.91 14.33
C LEU A 226 -17.46 -7.74 15.55
N THR A 227 -18.76 -7.93 15.66
CA THR A 227 -19.40 -8.63 16.80
C THR A 227 -19.40 -10.15 16.65
N ILE A 228 -19.24 -10.67 15.44
CA ILE A 228 -19.16 -12.11 15.17
C ILE A 228 -17.68 -12.50 15.11
N PRO A 229 -17.18 -13.27 16.09
CA PRO A 229 -15.80 -13.71 16.11
C PRO A 229 -15.42 -14.54 14.88
N PRO A 230 -14.18 -14.40 14.38
CA PRO A 230 -13.65 -15.28 13.36
C PRO A 230 -13.66 -16.74 13.81
N LYS A 231 -13.79 -17.67 12.85
CA LYS A 231 -13.72 -19.09 13.18
C LYS A 231 -12.28 -19.57 13.42
N LEU A 232 -11.30 -18.94 12.73
CA LEU A 232 -9.88 -19.27 12.88
C LEU A 232 -9.04 -18.02 12.87
N ALA A 233 -8.07 -17.97 13.77
CA ALA A 233 -7.02 -16.97 13.80
C ALA A 233 -5.66 -17.62 13.52
N ILE A 234 -4.92 -17.06 12.57
CA ILE A 234 -3.58 -17.51 12.16
C ILE A 234 -2.56 -16.48 12.64
N GLY A 235 -1.51 -16.93 13.30
CA GLY A 235 -0.45 -16.02 13.78
C GLY A 235 0.85 -16.75 14.04
N ASP A 236 1.87 -15.94 14.34
CA ASP A 236 3.15 -16.46 14.78
C ASP A 236 3.10 -16.92 16.25
N GLY A 237 4.27 -17.15 16.88
CA GLY A 237 4.34 -17.59 18.28
C GLY A 237 4.19 -16.49 19.33
N ALA A 238 3.80 -15.31 18.98
CA ALA A 238 3.66 -14.19 19.91
C ALA A 238 2.59 -14.49 20.96
N LEU A 239 3.03 -14.81 22.16
CA LEU A 239 2.14 -15.18 23.28
C LEU A 239 1.12 -14.09 23.62
N GLY A 240 1.45 -12.83 23.33
CA GLY A 240 0.55 -11.70 23.58
C GLY A 240 -0.74 -11.78 22.78
N PHE A 241 -0.64 -12.08 21.47
CA PHE A 241 -1.83 -12.22 20.61
C PHE A 241 -2.74 -13.35 21.07
N TRP A 242 -2.19 -14.54 21.36
CA TRP A 242 -3.00 -15.70 21.77
C TRP A 242 -3.73 -15.49 23.08
N LYS A 243 -3.10 -14.81 24.04
CA LYS A 243 -3.73 -14.45 25.32
C LYS A 243 -4.87 -13.44 25.12
N ALA A 244 -4.64 -12.42 24.30
CA ALA A 244 -5.66 -11.43 23.98
C ALA A 244 -6.85 -12.08 23.25
N LEU A 245 -6.57 -12.95 22.25
CA LEU A 245 -7.59 -13.69 21.50
C LEU A 245 -8.45 -14.57 22.42
N ALA A 246 -7.82 -15.34 23.32
CA ALA A 246 -8.53 -16.22 24.25
C ALA A 246 -9.46 -15.46 25.20
N LYS A 247 -9.10 -14.23 25.57
CA LYS A 247 -9.95 -13.37 26.40
C LYS A 247 -11.11 -12.75 25.61
N LYS A 248 -10.84 -12.36 24.36
CA LYS A 248 -11.79 -11.59 23.54
C LYS A 248 -12.73 -12.50 22.75
N TRP A 249 -12.17 -13.52 22.11
CA TRP A 249 -12.89 -14.46 21.25
C TRP A 249 -12.52 -15.91 21.58
N PRO A 250 -12.93 -16.43 22.75
CA PRO A 250 -12.50 -17.74 23.26
C PRO A 250 -12.94 -18.92 22.38
N GLN A 251 -13.94 -18.75 21.52
CA GLN A 251 -14.40 -19.76 20.57
C GLN A 251 -13.63 -19.80 19.25
N THR A 252 -12.75 -18.81 19.00
CA THR A 252 -11.93 -18.77 17.79
C THR A 252 -10.83 -19.82 17.88
N ALA A 253 -10.78 -20.74 16.90
CA ALA A 253 -9.69 -21.70 16.80
C ALA A 253 -8.36 -21.00 16.47
N THR A 254 -7.25 -21.61 16.90
CA THR A 254 -5.93 -21.04 16.72
C THR A 254 -5.10 -21.89 15.75
N GLN A 255 -4.47 -21.25 14.77
CA GLN A 255 -3.56 -21.85 13.79
C GLN A 255 -2.19 -21.20 13.88
N ARG A 256 -1.14 -21.99 14.09
CA ARG A 256 0.24 -21.51 13.96
C ARG A 256 0.59 -21.27 12.51
N CYS A 257 1.16 -20.11 12.22
CA CYS A 257 1.62 -19.79 10.88
C CYS A 257 2.74 -20.74 10.42
N TRP A 258 2.50 -21.45 9.34
CA TRP A 258 3.45 -22.41 8.75
C TRP A 258 4.73 -21.71 8.30
N VAL A 259 4.65 -20.51 7.75
CA VAL A 259 5.82 -19.72 7.28
C VAL A 259 6.75 -19.43 8.45
N HIS A 260 6.23 -18.84 9.52
CA HIS A 260 7.02 -18.52 10.72
C HIS A 260 7.55 -19.76 11.41
N LYS A 261 6.74 -20.83 11.50
CA LYS A 261 7.18 -22.08 12.11
C LYS A 261 8.26 -22.77 11.31
N THR A 262 8.13 -22.82 9.98
CA THR A 262 9.18 -23.33 9.10
C THR A 262 10.48 -22.58 9.29
N ALA A 263 10.45 -21.24 9.30
CA ALA A 263 11.63 -20.43 9.56
C ALA A 263 12.27 -20.75 10.92
N ASN A 264 11.45 -20.86 11.97
CA ASN A 264 11.93 -21.18 13.31
C ASN A 264 12.59 -22.56 13.41
N VAL A 265 12.07 -23.57 12.71
CA VAL A 265 12.66 -24.91 12.63
C VAL A 265 13.96 -24.88 11.83
N LEU A 266 13.95 -24.26 10.65
CA LEU A 266 15.11 -24.18 9.76
C LEU A 266 16.28 -23.39 10.37
N ASN A 267 16.00 -22.37 11.18
CA ASN A 267 17.03 -21.59 11.89
C ASN A 267 17.78 -22.40 12.96
N LYS A 268 17.29 -23.58 13.33
CA LYS A 268 17.92 -24.48 14.32
C LYS A 268 18.77 -25.57 13.68
N VAL A 269 18.93 -25.55 12.36
CA VAL A 269 19.67 -26.57 11.62
C VAL A 269 20.65 -25.94 10.62
N PRO A 270 21.76 -26.64 10.26
CA PRO A 270 22.71 -26.18 9.24
C PRO A 270 22.04 -25.98 7.88
N LYS A 271 22.51 -24.98 7.11
CA LYS A 271 21.99 -24.65 5.78
C LYS A 271 21.94 -25.85 4.82
N SER A 272 22.91 -26.76 4.90
CA SER A 272 23.00 -27.98 4.06
C SER A 272 21.84 -28.97 4.29
N VAL A 273 21.20 -28.92 5.44
CA VAL A 273 20.09 -29.84 5.81
C VAL A 273 18.73 -29.18 5.62
N GLN A 274 18.68 -27.86 5.58
CA GLN A 274 17.43 -27.11 5.46
C GLN A 274 16.53 -27.57 4.29
N PRO A 275 17.04 -27.85 3.07
CA PRO A 275 16.18 -28.34 1.98
C PRO A 275 15.43 -29.64 2.31
N LYS A 276 16.12 -30.61 2.96
CA LYS A 276 15.52 -31.90 3.34
C LYS A 276 14.42 -31.77 4.40
N ILE A 277 14.65 -30.87 5.40
CA ILE A 277 13.65 -30.60 6.42
C ILE A 277 12.47 -29.81 5.82
N LYS A 278 12.73 -28.86 4.93
CA LYS A 278 11.69 -28.11 4.25
C LYS A 278 10.77 -29.03 3.43
N GLU A 279 11.34 -29.99 2.71
CA GLU A 279 10.59 -31.03 1.99
C GLU A 279 9.68 -31.83 2.94
N ALA A 280 10.24 -32.34 4.03
CA ALA A 280 9.45 -33.08 5.02
C ALA A 280 8.34 -32.23 5.69
N LEU A 281 8.57 -30.93 5.90
CA LEU A 281 7.52 -30.03 6.36
C LEU A 281 6.44 -29.82 5.30
N HIS A 282 6.79 -29.76 4.00
CA HIS A 282 5.83 -29.70 2.90
C HIS A 282 4.92 -30.92 2.88
N ASP A 283 5.47 -32.12 3.08
CA ASP A 283 4.69 -33.37 3.11
C ASP A 283 3.60 -33.33 4.21
N ILE A 284 3.83 -32.60 5.30
CA ILE A 284 2.85 -32.46 6.39
C ILE A 284 1.66 -31.59 5.96
N TRP A 285 1.91 -30.39 5.42
CA TRP A 285 0.79 -29.48 5.14
C TRP A 285 0.14 -29.70 3.76
N GLN A 286 0.77 -30.50 2.89
CA GLN A 286 0.22 -30.89 1.60
C GLN A 286 -0.46 -32.28 1.66
N ALA A 287 -0.52 -32.91 2.82
CA ALA A 287 -1.20 -34.18 2.99
C ALA A 287 -2.69 -34.05 2.65
N GLU A 288 -3.24 -35.05 1.96
CA GLU A 288 -4.63 -35.07 1.50
C GLU A 288 -5.64 -35.18 2.66
N THR A 289 -5.19 -35.82 3.76
CA THR A 289 -6.02 -35.99 4.95
C THR A 289 -5.30 -35.56 6.21
N ARG A 290 -6.09 -35.25 7.24
CA ARG A 290 -5.54 -34.95 8.59
C ARG A 290 -4.71 -36.13 9.12
N GLU A 291 -5.17 -37.37 8.92
CA GLU A 291 -4.47 -38.55 9.39
C GLU A 291 -3.11 -38.73 8.72
N ASP A 292 -3.02 -38.48 7.43
CA ASP A 292 -1.75 -38.54 6.70
C ASP A 292 -0.82 -37.39 7.11
N ALA A 293 -1.37 -36.22 7.39
CA ALA A 293 -0.59 -35.09 7.96
C ALA A 293 0.01 -35.45 9.33
N TYR A 294 -0.75 -36.13 10.20
CA TYR A 294 -0.23 -36.62 11.48
C TYR A 294 0.87 -37.65 11.30
N LYS A 295 0.72 -38.62 10.36
CA LYS A 295 1.74 -39.62 10.03
C LYS A 295 3.02 -38.95 9.49
N ALA A 296 2.87 -38.03 8.54
CA ALA A 296 4.00 -37.25 8.00
C ALA A 296 4.72 -36.46 9.08
N PHE A 297 3.95 -35.87 10.01
CA PHE A 297 4.49 -35.14 11.14
C PHE A 297 5.34 -36.04 12.04
N ASP A 298 4.83 -37.19 12.45
CA ASP A 298 5.55 -38.14 13.31
C ASP A 298 6.76 -38.75 12.60
N LEU A 299 6.67 -39.03 11.31
CA LEU A 299 7.79 -39.48 10.49
C LEU A 299 8.89 -38.40 10.44
N THR A 300 8.52 -37.14 10.28
CA THR A 300 9.46 -36.02 10.28
C THR A 300 10.20 -35.91 11.63
N LEU A 301 9.50 -36.00 12.74
CA LEU A 301 10.11 -36.01 14.07
C LEU A 301 11.10 -37.16 14.20
N THR A 302 10.67 -38.39 13.94
CA THR A 302 11.51 -39.60 14.06
C THR A 302 12.76 -39.54 13.18
N ARG A 303 12.63 -39.02 11.95
CA ARG A 303 13.73 -38.92 10.98
C ARG A 303 14.84 -37.98 11.41
N PHE A 304 14.50 -36.88 12.07
CA PHE A 304 15.45 -35.78 12.33
C PHE A 304 15.78 -35.58 13.81
N GLU A 305 15.02 -36.16 14.76
CA GLU A 305 15.18 -35.93 16.19
C GLU A 305 16.58 -36.31 16.71
N ALA A 306 17.12 -37.44 16.29
CA ALA A 306 18.41 -37.94 16.75
C ALA A 306 19.58 -36.98 16.45
N LYS A 307 19.49 -36.22 15.33
CA LYS A 307 20.55 -35.27 14.90
C LYS A 307 20.23 -33.81 15.23
N TYR A 308 18.95 -33.47 15.27
CA TYR A 308 18.47 -32.08 15.41
C TYR A 308 17.33 -31.98 16.45
N PRO A 309 17.56 -32.44 17.70
CA PRO A 309 16.50 -32.50 18.70
C PRO A 309 15.85 -31.14 18.93
N GLY A 310 16.63 -30.05 19.05
CA GLY A 310 16.08 -28.73 19.29
C GLY A 310 15.23 -28.15 18.14
N ALA A 311 15.41 -28.64 16.90
CA ALA A 311 14.53 -28.29 15.77
C ALA A 311 13.22 -29.10 15.84
N MET A 312 13.30 -30.36 16.21
CA MET A 312 12.13 -31.25 16.33
C MET A 312 11.29 -30.91 17.57
N ASP A 313 11.90 -30.55 18.68
CA ASP A 313 11.18 -29.98 19.84
C ASP A 313 10.41 -28.71 19.46
N CYS A 314 11.08 -27.83 18.69
CA CYS A 314 10.43 -26.62 18.17
C CYS A 314 9.21 -26.96 17.31
N LEU A 315 9.31 -27.98 16.46
CA LEU A 315 8.20 -28.44 15.61
C LEU A 315 7.08 -29.08 16.45
N ALA A 316 7.42 -30.05 17.30
CA ALA A 316 6.48 -30.83 18.09
C ALA A 316 5.61 -29.99 19.03
N LYS A 317 6.17 -28.92 19.60
CA LYS A 317 5.49 -28.04 20.56
C LYS A 317 4.12 -27.51 20.07
N ASP A 318 3.96 -27.28 18.79
CA ASP A 318 2.77 -26.67 18.23
C ASP A 318 2.00 -27.61 17.28
N LYS A 319 2.24 -28.93 17.36
CA LYS A 319 1.66 -29.95 16.46
C LYS A 319 0.17 -29.77 16.23
N ARG A 320 -0.60 -29.61 17.31
CA ARG A 320 -2.06 -29.48 17.23
C ARG A 320 -2.49 -28.18 16.55
N SER A 321 -1.88 -27.05 16.91
CA SER A 321 -2.23 -25.75 16.35
C SER A 321 -1.71 -25.54 14.93
N MET A 322 -0.72 -26.32 14.47
CA MET A 322 -0.27 -26.31 13.08
C MET A 322 -1.19 -27.05 12.13
N LEU A 323 -2.01 -27.97 12.62
CA LEU A 323 -2.93 -28.80 11.84
C LEU A 323 -4.41 -28.42 12.06
N ALA A 324 -4.67 -27.26 12.68
CA ALA A 324 -6.02 -26.81 12.94
C ALA A 324 -6.80 -26.47 11.64
N PHE A 325 -6.12 -26.13 10.56
CA PHE A 325 -6.74 -25.84 9.27
C PHE A 325 -7.50 -27.03 8.66
N TYR A 326 -7.16 -28.28 9.03
CA TYR A 326 -7.91 -29.47 8.63
C TYR A 326 -9.34 -29.55 9.19
N ASP A 327 -9.71 -28.70 10.16
CA ASP A 327 -11.09 -28.57 10.67
C ASP A 327 -11.97 -27.72 9.73
N PHE A 328 -11.41 -27.18 8.65
CA PHE A 328 -12.06 -26.29 7.70
C PHE A 328 -12.14 -26.91 6.30
N PRO A 329 -12.99 -26.38 5.39
CA PRO A 329 -13.14 -26.92 4.04
C PRO A 329 -11.82 -27.03 3.28
N ALA A 330 -11.62 -28.13 2.57
CA ALA A 330 -10.35 -28.44 1.89
C ALA A 330 -9.95 -27.38 0.85
N GLU A 331 -10.92 -26.78 0.16
CA GLU A 331 -10.70 -25.67 -0.77
C GLU A 331 -10.07 -24.43 -0.13
N HIS A 332 -10.12 -24.30 1.21
CA HIS A 332 -9.53 -23.19 1.93
C HIS A 332 -8.09 -23.44 2.37
N TRP A 333 -7.65 -24.70 2.46
CA TRP A 333 -6.36 -25.07 3.08
C TRP A 333 -5.15 -24.37 2.46
N GLN A 334 -5.15 -24.19 1.13
CA GLN A 334 -4.06 -23.51 0.43
C GLN A 334 -3.99 -21.99 0.72
N HIS A 335 -5.00 -21.45 1.37
CA HIS A 335 -5.13 -20.01 1.64
C HIS A 335 -5.01 -19.68 3.13
N ILE A 336 -4.99 -20.71 4.00
CA ILE A 336 -4.83 -20.65 5.46
C ILE A 336 -3.39 -21.05 5.84
#